data_dc7e57451b2da381be7e25ffad03ae1b
#
_entry.id   dc7e57451b2da381be7e25ffad03ae1b
#
_cell.length_a   1.000
_cell.length_b   1.000
_cell.length_c   1.000
_cell.angle_alpha   90.00
_cell.angle_beta   90.00
_cell.angle_gamma   90.00
#
_symmetry.space_group_name_H-M   'P 1'
#
loop_
_entity.id
_entity.type
_entity.pdbx_description
1 polymer ?
#
loop_
_entity_poly.entity_id
_entity_poly.type
_entity_poly.pdbx_seq_one_letter_code
_entity_poly.pdbx_strand_id
1 'polypeptide(L)'
;MQIMPFEEAKTYRINPFDLTKVWPHRDYPLQEVGKLVLDRNFTDHHTEIEQAAFAPSNQVPGTGLSPDKMLLGRSFAYADAHRARLGVNYKQIPVNAPKCEVHSYSKDGAMRIRNATDPVYAPNSYGGPQADPARAAEVRWHTDGEMMRAAYTLRPEDDDWSQARPAFWSATSWTTLPGSDW
;
A
#
# COMPACT_ATOMS: atom_id res chain seq x y z
N MET A 1 -8.01 -4.42 -13.16
CA MET A 1 -8.02 -3.18 -12.35
C MET A 1 -9.37 -2.52 -12.47
N GLN A 2 -9.89 -1.90 -11.40
CA GLN A 2 -11.05 -1.01 -11.48
C GLN A 2 -10.55 0.43 -11.37
N ILE A 3 -11.16 1.34 -12.11
CA ILE A 3 -10.76 2.75 -12.13
C ILE A 3 -11.99 3.60 -11.88
N MET A 4 -11.92 4.44 -10.87
CA MET A 4 -12.94 5.42 -10.54
C MET A 4 -12.36 6.82 -10.77
N PRO A 5 -12.98 7.68 -11.58
CA PRO A 5 -12.57 9.08 -11.69
C PRO A 5 -12.66 9.79 -10.34
N PHE A 6 -11.71 10.68 -10.08
CA PHE A 6 -11.64 11.36 -8.79
C PHE A 6 -12.92 12.14 -8.45
N GLU A 7 -13.50 12.80 -9.42
CA GLU A 7 -14.73 13.59 -9.20
C GLU A 7 -15.93 12.72 -8.83
N GLU A 8 -15.99 11.49 -9.33
CA GLU A 8 -17.04 10.54 -8.97
C GLU A 8 -16.90 10.03 -7.54
N ALA A 9 -15.68 9.98 -7.03
CA ALA A 9 -15.39 9.47 -5.70
C ALA A 9 -16.12 10.26 -4.59
N LYS A 10 -16.42 11.54 -4.83
CA LYS A 10 -17.12 12.40 -3.87
C LYS A 10 -18.59 12.05 -3.67
N THR A 11 -19.22 11.60 -4.73
CA THR A 11 -20.68 11.39 -4.78
C THR A 11 -21.07 9.93 -4.88
N TYR A 12 -20.09 9.04 -5.00
CA TYR A 12 -20.35 7.62 -5.11
C TYR A 12 -21.03 7.09 -3.84
N ARG A 13 -22.04 6.24 -4.02
CA ARG A 13 -22.86 5.70 -2.93
C ARG A 13 -22.10 4.89 -1.89
N ILE A 14 -20.96 4.32 -2.26
CA ILE A 14 -20.06 3.57 -1.37
C ILE A 14 -18.81 4.40 -1.21
N ASN A 15 -18.34 4.58 0.03
CA ASN A 15 -17.08 5.29 0.27
C ASN A 15 -15.91 4.55 -0.40
N PRO A 16 -15.28 5.11 -1.45
CA PRO A 16 -14.20 4.45 -2.15
C PRO A 16 -12.90 4.37 -1.35
N PHE A 17 -12.81 5.12 -0.24
CA PHE A 17 -11.65 5.17 0.65
C PHE A 17 -11.85 4.35 1.92
N ASP A 18 -12.75 3.38 1.88
CA ASP A 18 -12.96 2.40 2.93
C ASP A 18 -12.62 1.02 2.37
N LEU A 19 -11.50 0.45 2.81
CA LEU A 19 -11.03 -0.85 2.32
C LEU A 19 -11.94 -2.03 2.68
N THR A 20 -12.91 -1.82 3.57
CA THR A 20 -13.92 -2.85 3.91
C THR A 20 -15.02 -2.95 2.87
N LYS A 21 -15.09 -2.01 1.94
CA LYS A 21 -16.11 -1.94 0.90
C LYS A 21 -15.59 -2.48 -0.42
N VAL A 22 -16.51 -2.98 -1.22
CA VAL A 22 -16.25 -3.51 -2.56
C VAL A 22 -16.93 -2.62 -3.60
N TRP A 23 -16.24 -2.32 -4.68
CA TRP A 23 -16.83 -1.65 -5.82
C TRP A 23 -17.49 -2.70 -6.73
N PRO A 24 -18.81 -2.65 -6.92
CA PRO A 24 -19.49 -3.58 -7.82
C PRO A 24 -18.94 -3.50 -9.25
N HIS A 25 -18.71 -4.63 -9.88
CA HIS A 25 -18.23 -4.68 -11.27
C HIS A 25 -19.20 -4.05 -12.27
N ARG A 26 -20.48 -3.99 -11.91
CA ARG A 26 -21.50 -3.30 -12.69
C ARG A 26 -21.23 -1.80 -12.79
N ASP A 27 -20.79 -1.18 -11.70
CA ASP A 27 -20.54 0.26 -11.63
C ASP A 27 -19.13 0.58 -12.17
N TYR A 28 -18.14 -0.21 -11.78
CA TYR A 28 -16.77 -0.10 -12.24
C TYR A 28 -16.26 -1.46 -12.72
N PRO A 29 -16.39 -1.75 -14.03
CA PRO A 29 -15.97 -3.04 -14.58
C PRO A 29 -14.46 -3.22 -14.50
N LEU A 30 -14.03 -4.47 -14.45
CA LEU A 30 -12.62 -4.82 -14.50
C LEU A 30 -12.03 -4.47 -15.88
N GLN A 31 -10.91 -3.77 -15.85
CA GLN A 31 -10.12 -3.43 -17.04
C GLN A 31 -8.84 -4.25 -17.04
N GLU A 32 -8.50 -4.84 -18.17
CA GLU A 32 -7.23 -5.52 -18.35
C GLU A 32 -6.11 -4.49 -18.50
N VAL A 33 -5.12 -4.56 -17.61
CA VAL A 33 -4.00 -3.60 -17.59
C VAL A 33 -2.64 -4.29 -17.75
N GLY A 34 -2.62 -5.61 -17.70
CA GLY A 34 -1.39 -6.37 -17.81
C GLY A 34 -1.54 -7.83 -17.39
N LYS A 35 -0.43 -8.55 -17.47
CA LYS A 35 -0.34 -9.96 -17.11
C LYS A 35 0.78 -10.16 -16.10
N LEU A 36 0.46 -10.83 -14.98
CA LEU A 36 1.45 -11.34 -14.04
C LEU A 36 1.80 -12.76 -14.45
N VAL A 37 3.08 -13.02 -14.68
CA VAL A 37 3.58 -14.34 -15.08
C VAL A 37 4.48 -14.88 -13.98
N LEU A 38 4.15 -16.04 -13.44
CA LEU A 38 4.96 -16.78 -12.48
C LEU A 38 5.66 -17.91 -13.25
N ASP A 39 6.84 -17.64 -13.78
CA ASP A 39 7.55 -18.50 -14.71
C ASP A 39 8.87 -19.05 -14.17
N ARG A 40 9.27 -18.67 -12.95
CA ARG A 40 10.51 -19.11 -12.31
C ARG A 40 10.30 -19.37 -10.84
N ASN A 41 10.79 -20.50 -10.37
CA ASN A 41 10.90 -20.78 -8.94
C ASN A 41 12.16 -20.12 -8.34
N PHE A 42 12.14 -19.89 -7.04
CA PHE A 42 13.33 -19.49 -6.29
C PHE A 42 14.35 -20.65 -6.25
N THR A 43 15.61 -20.31 -6.07
CA THR A 43 16.71 -21.28 -5.88
C THR A 43 17.09 -21.45 -4.41
N ASP A 44 16.95 -20.37 -3.63
CA ASP A 44 17.18 -20.36 -2.19
C ASP A 44 16.00 -19.68 -1.50
N HIS A 45 15.19 -20.48 -0.81
CA HIS A 45 14.01 -19.98 -0.10
C HIS A 45 14.35 -18.97 0.98
N HIS A 46 15.43 -19.18 1.72
CA HIS A 46 15.79 -18.30 2.83
C HIS A 46 16.19 -16.91 2.34
N THR A 47 17.08 -16.84 1.38
CA THR A 47 17.61 -15.56 0.90
C THR A 47 16.68 -14.82 -0.06
N GLU A 48 15.92 -15.54 -0.86
CA GLU A 48 15.07 -14.93 -1.89
C GLU A 48 13.62 -14.68 -1.42
N ILE A 49 13.12 -15.45 -0.44
CA ILE A 49 11.73 -15.40 -0.01
C ILE A 49 11.57 -14.96 1.45
N GLU A 50 12.19 -15.68 2.41
CA GLU A 50 11.95 -15.40 3.83
C GLU A 50 12.39 -14.01 4.27
N GLN A 51 13.47 -13.49 3.67
CA GLN A 51 13.97 -12.16 3.97
C GLN A 51 13.32 -11.05 3.16
N ALA A 52 12.40 -11.38 2.26
CA ALA A 52 11.67 -10.38 1.50
C ALA A 52 10.79 -9.52 2.42
N ALA A 53 10.85 -8.21 2.21
CA ALA A 53 10.17 -7.21 3.02
C ALA A 53 9.28 -6.33 2.15
N PHE A 54 8.04 -6.77 1.93
CA PHE A 54 7.05 -5.97 1.22
C PHE A 54 6.79 -4.65 1.94
N ALA A 55 6.81 -3.53 1.23
CA ALA A 55 6.58 -2.21 1.80
C ALA A 55 5.53 -1.42 0.99
N PRO A 56 4.30 -1.29 1.50
CA PRO A 56 3.24 -0.51 0.85
C PRO A 56 3.59 0.98 0.66
N SER A 57 4.52 1.49 1.45
CA SER A 57 5.02 2.87 1.32
C SER A 57 5.95 3.09 0.12
N ASN A 58 6.45 2.03 -0.51
CA ASN A 58 7.29 2.13 -1.70
C ASN A 58 6.41 2.35 -2.93
N GLN A 59 6.12 3.61 -3.22
CA GLN A 59 5.30 4.00 -4.36
C GLN A 59 6.20 4.32 -5.57
N VAL A 60 5.70 4.02 -6.77
CA VAL A 60 6.33 4.48 -8.00
C VAL A 60 5.88 5.91 -8.32
N PRO A 61 6.72 6.72 -8.99
CA PRO A 61 6.31 8.07 -9.42
C PRO A 61 5.00 8.05 -10.20
N GLY A 62 4.10 8.96 -9.87
CA GLY A 62 2.76 9.03 -10.46
C GLY A 62 1.67 8.27 -9.70
N THR A 63 2.04 7.51 -8.66
CA THR A 63 1.10 6.89 -7.73
C THR A 63 1.19 7.54 -6.36
N GLY A 64 0.09 7.58 -5.65
CA GLY A 64 0.01 8.12 -4.29
C GLY A 64 -0.60 7.11 -3.31
N LEU A 65 -0.52 7.44 -2.03
CA LEU A 65 -1.17 6.66 -0.98
C LEU A 65 -2.67 6.96 -0.98
N SER A 66 -3.47 5.97 -0.66
CA SER A 66 -4.91 6.17 -0.45
C SER A 66 -5.17 6.98 0.82
N PRO A 67 -6.23 7.82 0.85
CA PRO A 67 -6.69 8.47 2.08
C PRO A 67 -7.31 7.52 3.09
N ASP A 68 -7.58 6.29 2.71
CA ASP A 68 -8.04 5.26 3.62
C ASP A 68 -7.05 5.10 4.79
N LYS A 69 -7.55 5.21 6.01
CA LYS A 69 -6.70 5.20 7.22
C LYS A 69 -6.04 3.86 7.48
N MET A 70 -6.72 2.77 7.14
CA MET A 70 -6.12 1.45 7.24
C MET A 70 -4.95 1.31 6.26
N LEU A 71 -5.10 1.79 5.04
CA LEU A 71 -4.03 1.77 4.05
C LEU A 71 -2.88 2.71 4.43
N LEU A 72 -3.17 3.88 5.02
CA LEU A 72 -2.14 4.75 5.57
C LEU A 72 -1.43 4.10 6.77
N GLY A 73 -2.17 3.49 7.67
CA GLY A 73 -1.62 2.75 8.82
C GLY A 73 -0.68 1.62 8.41
N ARG A 74 -0.95 0.95 7.32
CA ARG A 74 -0.09 -0.12 6.78
C ARG A 74 1.31 0.38 6.41
N SER A 75 1.47 1.62 5.96
CA SER A 75 2.78 2.18 5.63
C SER A 75 3.73 2.22 6.85
N PHE A 76 3.19 2.44 8.03
CA PHE A 76 3.95 2.40 9.29
C PHE A 76 4.13 0.97 9.81
N ALA A 77 3.05 0.19 9.82
CA ALA A 77 3.05 -1.15 10.38
C ALA A 77 4.05 -2.09 9.70
N TYR A 78 4.14 -2.05 8.37
CA TYR A 78 5.10 -2.88 7.64
C TYR A 78 6.55 -2.47 7.91
N ALA A 79 6.83 -1.17 7.98
CA ALA A 79 8.17 -0.70 8.28
C ALA A 79 8.62 -1.12 9.69
N ASP A 80 7.73 -1.04 10.67
CA ASP A 80 8.01 -1.46 12.04
C ASP A 80 8.18 -2.98 12.17
N ALA A 81 7.27 -3.74 11.59
CA ALA A 81 7.35 -5.20 11.59
C ALA A 81 8.65 -5.72 10.95
N HIS A 82 9.12 -5.11 9.87
CA HIS A 82 10.35 -5.53 9.22
C HIS A 82 11.61 -5.14 10.00
N ARG A 83 11.58 -4.02 10.72
CA ARG A 83 12.68 -3.71 11.67
C ARG A 83 12.78 -4.74 12.78
N ALA A 84 11.66 -5.18 13.31
CA ALA A 84 11.62 -6.23 14.33
C ALA A 84 12.03 -7.61 13.78
N ARG A 85 11.54 -7.97 12.59
CA ARG A 85 11.77 -9.28 11.98
C ARG A 85 13.16 -9.44 11.38
N LEU A 86 13.65 -8.43 10.66
CA LEU A 86 14.86 -8.52 9.83
C LEU A 86 16.00 -7.61 10.29
N GLY A 87 15.72 -6.65 11.14
CA GLY A 87 16.70 -5.66 11.61
C GLY A 87 16.55 -4.30 10.93
N VAL A 88 17.20 -3.29 11.50
CA VAL A 88 17.06 -1.88 11.10
C VAL A 88 17.44 -1.65 9.63
N ASN A 89 18.46 -2.36 9.16
CA ASN A 89 18.96 -2.22 7.79
C ASN A 89 18.37 -3.23 6.79
N TYR A 90 17.18 -3.73 7.03
CA TYR A 90 16.51 -4.71 6.16
C TYR A 90 16.41 -4.27 4.70
N LYS A 91 16.39 -2.95 4.44
CA LYS A 91 16.37 -2.39 3.08
C LYS A 91 17.68 -2.59 2.32
N GLN A 92 18.77 -2.97 2.99
CA GLN A 92 20.05 -3.26 2.37
C GLN A 92 20.25 -4.76 2.06
N ILE A 93 19.37 -5.62 2.54
CA ILE A 93 19.38 -7.05 2.20
C ILE A 93 19.14 -7.17 0.67
N PRO A 94 19.90 -7.98 -0.05
CA PRO A 94 19.86 -8.02 -1.53
C PRO A 94 18.47 -8.18 -2.12
N VAL A 95 17.59 -9.01 -1.53
CA VAL A 95 16.22 -9.21 -2.00
C VAL A 95 15.36 -7.95 -1.88
N ASN A 96 15.69 -7.05 -0.95
CA ASN A 96 14.94 -5.82 -0.67
C ASN A 96 15.61 -4.57 -1.23
N ALA A 97 16.89 -4.67 -1.56
CA ALA A 97 17.67 -3.52 -2.00
C ALA A 97 17.17 -3.02 -3.37
N PRO A 98 16.94 -1.72 -3.54
CA PRO A 98 16.59 -1.16 -4.82
C PRO A 98 17.78 -1.27 -5.79
N LYS A 99 17.49 -1.41 -7.09
CA LYS A 99 18.51 -1.46 -8.13
C LYS A 99 19.27 -0.14 -8.27
N CYS A 100 18.58 0.99 -8.03
CA CYS A 100 19.20 2.31 -7.97
C CYS A 100 19.60 2.60 -6.53
N GLU A 101 20.78 3.15 -6.33
CA GLU A 101 21.24 3.51 -4.99
C GLU A 101 20.34 4.60 -4.39
N VAL A 102 19.89 4.36 -3.15
CA VAL A 102 19.11 5.33 -2.39
C VAL A 102 20.01 5.96 -1.34
N HIS A 103 20.24 7.25 -1.48
CA HIS A 103 20.98 8.04 -0.51
C HIS A 103 20.06 8.46 0.63
N SER A 104 20.52 8.30 1.86
CA SER A 104 19.76 8.71 3.04
C SER A 104 20.68 9.13 4.17
N TYR A 105 20.14 9.89 5.11
CA TYR A 105 20.82 10.25 6.36
C TYR A 105 20.77 9.14 7.41
N SER A 106 20.07 8.05 7.17
CA SER A 106 19.98 6.93 8.11
C SER A 106 21.32 6.19 8.18
N LYS A 107 21.95 6.20 9.33
CA LYS A 107 23.27 5.59 9.59
C LYS A 107 23.30 4.67 10.82
N ASP A 108 22.15 4.34 11.34
CA ASP A 108 21.98 3.58 12.56
C ASP A 108 21.77 2.09 12.32
N GLY A 109 21.98 1.31 13.35
CA GLY A 109 21.65 -0.12 13.40
C GLY A 109 22.72 -1.05 12.85
N ALA A 110 22.59 -2.33 13.23
CA ALA A 110 23.43 -3.41 12.76
C ALA A 110 23.13 -3.81 11.30
N MET A 111 23.98 -4.67 10.74
CA MET A 111 23.84 -5.21 9.36
C MET A 111 23.85 -4.15 8.28
N ARG A 112 24.54 -3.04 8.51
CA ARG A 112 24.71 -2.01 7.50
C ARG A 112 25.81 -2.41 6.53
N ILE A 113 25.45 -2.57 5.25
CA ILE A 113 26.38 -3.02 4.21
C ILE A 113 27.05 -1.82 3.52
N ARG A 114 26.32 -0.73 3.38
CA ARG A 114 26.77 0.47 2.67
C ARG A 114 26.46 1.74 3.44
N ASN A 115 27.35 2.70 3.29
CA ASN A 115 27.14 4.07 3.75
C ASN A 115 27.46 5.01 2.60
N ALA A 116 26.44 5.52 1.93
CA ALA A 116 26.58 6.28 0.71
C ALA A 116 26.97 7.76 0.94
N THR A 117 26.85 8.26 2.17
CA THR A 117 27.10 9.67 2.48
C THR A 117 27.73 9.86 3.84
N ASP A 118 28.62 10.83 3.97
CA ASP A 118 29.26 11.15 5.25
C ASP A 118 28.39 11.97 6.20
N PRO A 119 27.62 12.99 5.76
CA PRO A 119 26.77 13.77 6.65
C PRO A 119 25.71 12.91 7.35
N VAL A 120 25.45 13.19 8.62
CA VAL A 120 24.53 12.42 9.47
C VAL A 120 23.17 13.09 9.62
N TYR A 121 23.02 14.35 9.23
CA TYR A 121 21.76 15.11 9.32
C TYR A 121 21.68 16.23 8.29
N ALA A 122 20.50 16.72 8.07
CA ALA A 122 20.20 17.92 7.29
C ALA A 122 19.53 18.98 8.21
N PRO A 123 19.82 20.28 8.04
CA PRO A 123 20.78 20.86 7.08
C PRO A 123 22.23 20.72 7.56
N ASN A 124 23.19 20.70 6.62
CA ASN A 124 24.62 20.75 6.90
C ASN A 124 25.37 21.47 5.76
N SER A 125 26.66 21.80 5.97
CA SER A 125 27.50 22.46 4.98
C SER A 125 28.36 21.50 4.14
N TYR A 126 28.27 20.20 4.38
CA TYR A 126 29.10 19.18 3.72
C TYR A 126 28.40 18.53 2.52
N GLY A 127 27.24 19.01 2.13
CA GLY A 127 26.38 18.33 1.18
C GLY A 127 25.70 17.12 1.79
N GLY A 128 24.93 16.42 1.02
CA GLY A 128 24.21 15.22 1.46
C GLY A 128 23.00 14.93 0.58
N PRO A 129 22.23 13.89 0.90
CA PRO A 129 21.05 13.55 0.13
C PRO A 129 20.07 14.71 0.04
N GLN A 130 19.59 14.95 -1.16
CA GLN A 130 18.52 15.91 -1.44
C GLN A 130 17.40 15.22 -2.17
N ALA A 131 16.16 15.66 -1.92
CA ALA A 131 15.02 15.17 -2.68
C ALA A 131 15.18 15.55 -4.16
N ASP A 132 14.98 14.60 -5.06
CA ASP A 132 14.90 14.88 -6.49
C ASP A 132 13.55 15.57 -6.77
N PRO A 133 13.54 16.85 -7.19
CA PRO A 133 12.28 17.59 -7.39
C PRO A 133 11.40 16.95 -8.47
N ALA A 134 12.00 16.30 -9.48
CA ALA A 134 11.25 15.66 -10.54
C ALA A 134 10.52 14.40 -10.07
N ARG A 135 11.07 13.71 -9.07
CA ARG A 135 10.50 12.48 -8.49
C ARG A 135 9.73 12.74 -7.20
N ALA A 136 10.06 13.82 -6.51
CA ALA A 136 9.37 14.25 -5.30
C ALA A 136 8.10 15.07 -5.56
N ALA A 137 7.73 15.27 -6.85
CA ALA A 137 6.45 15.86 -7.22
C ALA A 137 5.34 14.92 -6.74
N GLU A 138 4.86 15.15 -5.55
CA GLU A 138 3.72 14.43 -5.00
C GLU A 138 2.48 14.72 -5.85
N VAL A 139 1.77 13.67 -6.19
CA VAL A 139 0.41 13.80 -6.70
C VAL A 139 -0.42 14.35 -5.56
N ARG A 140 -0.63 15.67 -5.57
CA ARG A 140 -1.50 16.32 -4.59
C ARG A 140 -2.93 15.95 -4.91
N TRP A 141 -3.59 15.35 -3.96
CA TRP A 141 -5.03 15.18 -4.02
C TRP A 141 -5.65 15.87 -2.82
N HIS A 142 -6.78 16.52 -3.05
CA HIS A 142 -7.53 17.20 -2.02
C HIS A 142 -8.71 16.32 -1.64
N THR A 143 -8.81 15.99 -0.37
CA THR A 143 -10.07 15.54 0.22
C THR A 143 -10.74 16.74 0.85
N ASP A 144 -11.98 16.97 0.53
CA ASP A 144 -12.79 17.86 1.37
C ASP A 144 -13.12 17.15 2.69
N GLY A 145 -13.48 17.97 3.71
CA GLY A 145 -13.69 17.42 5.06
C GLY A 145 -14.88 16.47 5.18
N GLU A 146 -15.76 16.41 4.20
CA GLU A 146 -16.86 15.46 4.16
C GLU A 146 -16.42 14.05 3.84
N MET A 147 -15.51 13.87 2.91
CA MET A 147 -14.92 12.56 2.63
C MET A 147 -14.19 12.00 3.85
N MET A 148 -13.49 12.85 4.58
CA MET A 148 -12.83 12.43 5.81
C MET A 148 -13.83 12.04 6.89
N ARG A 149 -14.96 12.71 6.99
CA ARG A 149 -16.05 12.35 7.90
C ARG A 149 -16.72 11.05 7.50
N ALA A 150 -16.93 10.84 6.21
CA ALA A 150 -17.55 9.62 5.71
C ALA A 150 -16.81 8.35 6.11
N ALA A 151 -15.49 8.42 6.26
CA ALA A 151 -14.68 7.31 6.75
C ALA A 151 -14.95 6.94 8.23
N TYR A 152 -15.67 7.75 8.96
CA TYR A 152 -15.96 7.51 10.40
C TYR A 152 -17.45 7.43 10.75
N THR A 153 -18.31 7.89 9.88
CA THR A 153 -19.74 7.90 10.12
C THR A 153 -20.37 6.71 9.44
N LEU A 154 -20.87 5.78 10.23
CA LEU A 154 -21.69 4.69 9.69
C LEU A 154 -22.92 5.31 9.02
N ARG A 155 -23.02 5.11 7.71
CA ARG A 155 -24.23 5.39 6.96
C ARG A 155 -25.06 4.11 6.89
N PRO A 156 -26.38 4.19 6.66
CA PRO A 156 -27.18 2.98 6.44
C PRO A 156 -26.63 2.09 5.31
N GLU A 157 -26.06 2.70 4.27
CA GLU A 157 -25.40 2.01 3.15
C GLU A 157 -24.03 1.46 3.48
N ASP A 158 -23.40 1.89 4.58
CA ASP A 158 -22.11 1.41 5.07
C ASP A 158 -22.29 0.27 6.09
N ASP A 159 -23.35 -0.49 5.96
CA ASP A 159 -23.60 -1.66 6.79
C ASP A 159 -22.59 -2.78 6.46
N ASP A 160 -21.55 -2.85 7.26
CA ASP A 160 -20.49 -3.87 7.12
C ASP A 160 -21.02 -5.30 7.30
N TRP A 161 -22.10 -5.45 8.03
CA TRP A 161 -22.72 -6.75 8.28
C TRP A 161 -23.42 -7.31 7.06
N SER A 162 -24.02 -6.48 6.23
CA SER A 162 -24.72 -6.93 5.02
C SER A 162 -23.77 -7.55 4.02
N GLN A 163 -22.51 -7.12 3.97
CA GLN A 163 -21.47 -7.71 3.11
C GLN A 163 -20.81 -8.94 3.74
N ALA A 164 -20.51 -8.90 5.03
CA ALA A 164 -19.85 -10.00 5.72
C ALA A 164 -20.80 -11.18 5.99
N ARG A 165 -22.05 -10.92 6.28
CA ARG A 165 -23.06 -11.90 6.67
C ARG A 165 -23.32 -12.98 5.62
N PRO A 166 -23.57 -12.65 4.33
CA PRO A 166 -23.71 -13.66 3.30
C PRO A 166 -22.45 -14.52 3.13
N ALA A 167 -21.27 -13.94 3.19
CA ALA A 167 -20.02 -14.67 3.09
C ALA A 167 -19.82 -15.64 4.25
N PHE A 168 -20.14 -15.23 5.47
CA PHE A 168 -20.09 -16.09 6.65
C PHE A 168 -21.09 -17.25 6.55
N TRP A 169 -22.34 -16.98 6.19
CA TRP A 169 -23.35 -18.01 6.06
C TRP A 169 -23.10 -18.96 4.90
N SER A 170 -22.57 -18.48 3.79
CA SER A 170 -22.17 -19.35 2.68
C SER A 170 -21.01 -20.28 3.02
N ALA A 171 -20.09 -19.81 3.87
CA ALA A 171 -18.99 -20.63 4.33
C ALA A 171 -19.40 -21.68 5.37
N THR A 172 -20.47 -21.44 6.14
CA THR A 172 -20.95 -22.32 7.19
C THR A 172 -22.09 -23.26 6.75
N SER A 173 -22.85 -22.89 5.74
CA SER A 173 -23.92 -23.70 5.17
C SER A 173 -23.54 -24.17 3.75
N TRP A 174 -23.24 -25.43 3.57
CA TRP A 174 -23.04 -26.04 2.25
C TRP A 174 -24.33 -26.14 1.42
N THR A 175 -25.34 -25.37 1.77
CA THR A 175 -26.58 -25.30 1.04
C THR A 175 -26.56 -24.08 0.12
N THR A 176 -26.70 -24.35 -1.15
CA THR A 176 -26.86 -23.43 -2.28
C THR A 176 -27.60 -22.14 -1.92
N LEU A 177 -26.88 -21.03 -2.02
CA LEU A 177 -27.54 -19.73 -2.08
C LEU A 177 -28.15 -19.52 -3.47
N PRO A 178 -29.42 -19.11 -3.56
CA PRO A 178 -29.98 -18.69 -4.83
C PRO A 178 -29.35 -17.35 -5.25
N GLY A 179 -28.86 -17.33 -6.49
CA GLY A 179 -28.50 -16.19 -7.30
C GLY A 179 -28.19 -14.87 -6.60
N SER A 180 -26.96 -14.66 -6.18
CA SER A 180 -26.41 -13.33 -5.95
C SER A 180 -25.62 -12.94 -7.18
N ASP A 181 -26.19 -12.03 -7.97
CA ASP A 181 -25.47 -11.31 -9.02
C ASP A 181 -24.41 -10.43 -8.36
N TRP A 182 -23.18 -10.94 -8.26
CA TRP A 182 -21.96 -10.21 -7.87
C TRP A 182 -21.29 -9.62 -9.09
#